data_6a6629f2a6d8ad186c7e85e45341edff
#
_entry.id   6a6629f2a6d8ad186c7e85e45341edff
#
_cell.length_a   1.000
_cell.length_b   1.000
_cell.length_c   1.000
_cell.angle_alpha   90.00
_cell.angle_beta   90.00
_cell.angle_gamma   90.00
#
_symmetry.space_group_name_H-M   'P 1'
#
loop_
_entity.id
_entity.type
_entity.pdbx_description
1 polymer ?
#
loop_
_entity_poly.entity_id
_entity_poly.type
_entity_poly.pdbx_seq_one_letter_code
_entity_poly.pdbx_strand_id
1 'polypeptide(L)'
;MAELRTYPFADLALSQRLERAEAQSNMDFVEARARAFPESRARHIEVAGVHAMFDGIDSPLTQTFCLGLTQPLTSEDLDRLESFFKDLGAPVFHEVSPLADPSALALLNRAGYEPFEFTSVMYQRVTADVVPAGAKPGRLAVRLARRDENEVWAQTSARGWSETPELGEFMLAFSRVSAHKASGHSFLAELDGQPIAAGGLTIHEGVALFAGASTVPEGRRQGAQNALLAARLRFALEQGCDVAMMCALPGSASQRNAERQGFRIAYTRIKWRRRPGSV
;
A
#
# COMPACT_ATOMS: atom_id res chain seq x y z
N MET A 1 10.26 -34.12 -2.49
CA MET A 1 9.20 -33.39 -3.20
C MET A 1 8.91 -32.14 -2.37
N ALA A 2 9.12 -30.95 -2.93
CA ALA A 2 8.71 -29.73 -2.22
C ALA A 2 7.19 -29.77 -2.08
N GLU A 3 6.66 -29.72 -0.85
CA GLU A 3 5.24 -29.53 -0.61
C GLU A 3 4.75 -28.34 -1.41
N LEU A 4 3.77 -28.56 -2.28
CA LEU A 4 3.13 -27.48 -3.04
C LEU A 4 2.52 -26.49 -2.02
N ARG A 5 3.13 -25.33 -1.87
CA ARG A 5 2.56 -24.24 -1.06
C ARG A 5 1.14 -23.99 -1.53
N THR A 6 0.15 -24.33 -0.70
CA THR A 6 -1.25 -24.03 -1.02
C THR A 6 -1.51 -22.55 -0.76
N TYR A 7 -1.83 -21.80 -1.83
CA TYR A 7 -2.25 -20.42 -1.72
C TYR A 7 -3.76 -20.33 -1.55
N PRO A 8 -4.28 -19.38 -0.79
CA PRO A 8 -5.71 -19.06 -0.84
C PRO A 8 -6.13 -18.81 -2.29
N PHE A 9 -7.33 -19.24 -2.65
CA PHE A 9 -7.90 -18.93 -3.96
C PHE A 9 -8.18 -17.42 -4.02
N ALA A 10 -7.77 -16.76 -5.11
CA ALA A 10 -7.99 -15.34 -5.30
C ALA A 10 -9.44 -15.09 -5.79
N ASP A 11 -10.40 -15.29 -4.90
CA ASP A 11 -11.82 -15.05 -5.10
C ASP A 11 -12.25 -13.64 -4.61
N LEU A 12 -13.55 -13.37 -4.70
CA LEU A 12 -14.12 -12.11 -4.25
C LEU A 12 -13.86 -11.85 -2.76
N ALA A 13 -13.93 -12.88 -1.91
CA ALA A 13 -13.72 -12.73 -0.46
C ALA A 13 -12.28 -12.31 -0.16
N LEU A 14 -11.30 -12.94 -0.81
CA LEU A 14 -9.89 -12.51 -0.68
C LEU A 14 -9.69 -11.10 -1.23
N SER A 15 -10.26 -10.79 -2.40
CA SER A 15 -10.17 -9.43 -2.98
C SER A 15 -10.71 -8.37 -2.03
N GLN A 16 -11.88 -8.61 -1.44
CA GLN A 16 -12.48 -7.69 -0.45
C GLN A 16 -11.55 -7.44 0.75
N ARG A 17 -10.89 -8.49 1.27
CA ARG A 17 -9.94 -8.37 2.38
C ARG A 17 -8.71 -7.55 1.99
N LEU A 18 -8.12 -7.83 0.81
CA LEU A 18 -6.92 -7.13 0.33
C LEU A 18 -7.21 -5.65 0.07
N GLU A 19 -8.30 -5.34 -0.64
CA GLU A 19 -8.68 -3.96 -0.95
C GLU A 19 -9.03 -3.15 0.32
N ARG A 20 -9.75 -3.77 1.29
CA ARG A 20 -10.02 -3.10 2.57
C ARG A 20 -8.76 -2.84 3.39
N ALA A 21 -7.81 -3.78 3.40
CA ALA A 21 -6.55 -3.59 4.12
C ALA A 21 -5.74 -2.41 3.58
N GLU A 22 -5.71 -2.24 2.25
CA GLU A 22 -5.04 -1.09 1.63
C GLU A 22 -5.81 0.21 1.84
N ALA A 23 -7.14 0.18 1.68
CA ALA A 23 -8.01 1.32 1.97
C ALA A 23 -7.83 1.81 3.42
N GLN A 24 -7.85 0.90 4.41
CA GLN A 24 -7.63 1.23 5.82
C GLN A 24 -6.26 1.85 6.05
N SER A 25 -5.19 1.27 5.48
CA SER A 25 -3.84 1.84 5.57
C SER A 25 -3.75 3.27 5.03
N ASN A 26 -4.50 3.56 3.95
CA ASN A 26 -4.53 4.87 3.34
C ASN A 26 -5.41 5.85 4.14
N MET A 27 -6.52 5.39 4.72
CA MET A 27 -7.31 6.19 5.65
C MET A 27 -6.50 6.59 6.90
N ASP A 28 -5.78 5.64 7.50
CA ASP A 28 -4.89 5.92 8.65
C ASP A 28 -3.80 6.96 8.30
N PHE A 29 -3.32 6.95 7.06
CA PHE A 29 -2.38 7.97 6.57
C PHE A 29 -3.04 9.34 6.48
N VAL A 30 -4.21 9.42 5.85
CA VAL A 30 -4.99 10.66 5.70
C VAL A 30 -5.32 11.27 7.07
N GLU A 31 -5.70 10.44 8.03
CA GLU A 31 -5.95 10.87 9.40
C GLU A 31 -4.66 11.36 10.10
N ALA A 32 -3.53 10.67 9.89
CA ALA A 32 -2.25 11.12 10.43
C ALA A 32 -1.85 12.49 9.84
N ARG A 33 -2.08 12.68 8.53
CA ARG A 33 -1.88 14.00 7.89
C ARG A 33 -2.79 15.07 8.46
N ALA A 34 -4.07 14.79 8.60
CA ALA A 34 -5.05 15.75 9.15
C ALA A 34 -4.67 16.19 10.58
N ARG A 35 -4.15 15.24 11.40
CA ARG A 35 -3.66 15.56 12.75
C ARG A 35 -2.40 16.41 12.75
N ALA A 36 -1.45 16.10 11.86
CA ALA A 36 -0.16 16.81 11.79
C ALA A 36 -0.25 18.15 11.07
N PHE A 37 -1.14 18.25 10.06
CA PHE A 37 -1.29 19.40 9.16
C PHE A 37 -2.78 19.68 8.93
N PRO A 38 -3.49 20.33 9.88
CA PRO A 38 -4.92 20.62 9.77
C PRO A 38 -5.29 21.44 8.52
N GLU A 39 -4.39 22.29 8.07
CA GLU A 39 -4.53 23.09 6.85
C GLU A 39 -4.55 22.29 5.55
N SER A 40 -4.05 21.03 5.58
CA SER A 40 -4.04 20.13 4.41
C SER A 40 -5.43 19.75 3.92
N ARG A 41 -6.45 19.91 4.76
CA ARG A 41 -7.83 19.45 4.51
C ARG A 41 -7.93 17.94 4.24
N ALA A 42 -6.89 17.16 4.60
CA ALA A 42 -6.87 15.71 4.43
C ALA A 42 -8.05 15.07 5.16
N ARG A 43 -8.80 14.25 4.46
CA ARG A 43 -10.03 13.61 4.97
C ARG A 43 -10.48 12.45 4.09
N HIS A 44 -11.35 11.63 4.60
CA HIS A 44 -11.97 10.54 3.86
C HIS A 44 -13.48 10.48 4.11
N ILE A 45 -14.19 9.81 3.21
CA ILE A 45 -15.60 9.45 3.34
C ILE A 45 -15.81 8.01 2.90
N GLU A 46 -16.95 7.45 3.29
CA GLU A 46 -17.43 6.16 2.78
C GLU A 46 -18.79 6.36 2.10
N VAL A 47 -18.96 5.77 0.90
CA VAL A 47 -20.21 5.77 0.13
C VAL A 47 -20.40 4.37 -0.44
N ALA A 48 -21.45 3.68 -0.06
CA ALA A 48 -21.81 2.34 -0.55
C ALA A 48 -20.64 1.32 -0.44
N GLY A 49 -19.85 1.40 0.64
CA GLY A 49 -18.67 0.56 0.87
C GLY A 49 -17.44 0.97 0.05
N VAL A 50 -17.49 2.08 -0.65
CA VAL A 50 -16.34 2.69 -1.33
C VAL A 50 -15.70 3.70 -0.40
N HIS A 51 -14.40 3.56 -0.16
CA HIS A 51 -13.61 4.52 0.61
C HIS A 51 -12.97 5.54 -0.32
N ALA A 52 -13.32 6.82 -0.17
CA ALA A 52 -12.74 7.94 -0.91
C ALA A 52 -11.84 8.76 0.01
N MET A 53 -10.61 9.00 -0.40
CA MET A 53 -9.57 9.64 0.39
C MET A 53 -8.99 10.85 -0.33
N PHE A 54 -8.78 11.92 0.42
CA PHE A 54 -8.10 13.12 -0.04
C PHE A 54 -6.90 13.42 0.87
N ASP A 55 -5.70 13.45 0.29
CA ASP A 55 -4.44 13.76 0.95
C ASP A 55 -3.71 14.98 0.34
N GLY A 56 -4.39 15.67 -0.57
CA GLY A 56 -3.85 16.75 -1.40
C GLY A 56 -4.04 16.47 -2.88
N ILE A 57 -4.04 17.52 -3.70
CA ILE A 57 -4.40 17.43 -5.14
C ILE A 57 -3.45 16.48 -5.89
N ASP A 58 -2.15 16.56 -5.61
CA ASP A 58 -1.11 15.78 -6.29
C ASP A 58 -0.71 14.51 -5.53
N SER A 59 -1.42 14.17 -4.44
CA SER A 59 -1.11 12.97 -3.65
C SER A 59 -1.57 11.70 -4.35
N PRO A 60 -0.73 10.66 -4.42
CA PRO A 60 -1.12 9.37 -4.95
C PRO A 60 -2.19 8.66 -4.10
N LEU A 61 -2.46 9.15 -2.88
CA LEU A 61 -3.52 8.63 -2.01
C LEU A 61 -4.87 9.33 -2.23
N THR A 62 -4.95 10.37 -3.08
CA THR A 62 -6.21 11.04 -3.44
C THR A 62 -6.94 10.21 -4.49
N GLN A 63 -7.74 9.25 -4.03
CA GLN A 63 -8.42 8.26 -4.86
C GLN A 63 -9.44 7.45 -4.06
N THR A 64 -10.15 6.53 -4.72
CA THR A 64 -11.07 5.61 -4.07
C THR A 64 -10.57 4.17 -4.12
N PHE A 65 -11.03 3.37 -3.15
CA PHE A 65 -10.83 1.91 -3.08
C PHE A 65 -12.16 1.19 -2.83
N CYS A 66 -12.19 -0.11 -3.10
CA CYS A 66 -13.33 -1.01 -2.85
C CYS A 66 -14.55 -0.77 -3.73
N LEU A 67 -14.42 -0.05 -4.85
CA LEU A 67 -15.53 0.27 -5.75
C LEU A 67 -16.16 -1.00 -6.32
N GLY A 68 -17.48 -1.20 -6.06
CA GLY A 68 -18.24 -2.35 -6.54
C GLY A 68 -17.87 -3.70 -5.93
N LEU A 69 -17.12 -3.74 -4.81
CA LEU A 69 -16.72 -4.99 -4.17
C LEU A 69 -17.70 -5.50 -3.11
N THR A 70 -18.46 -4.61 -2.47
CA THR A 70 -19.40 -4.96 -1.41
C THR A 70 -20.84 -5.01 -1.89
N GLN A 71 -21.18 -4.09 -2.79
CA GLN A 71 -22.51 -3.99 -3.41
C GLN A 71 -22.40 -3.27 -4.77
N PRO A 72 -23.37 -3.44 -5.68
CA PRO A 72 -23.43 -2.67 -6.91
C PRO A 72 -23.50 -1.17 -6.62
N LEU A 73 -22.78 -0.39 -7.42
CA LEU A 73 -22.79 1.07 -7.33
C LEU A 73 -23.92 1.67 -8.17
N THR A 74 -24.58 2.69 -7.63
CA THR A 74 -25.56 3.52 -8.38
C THR A 74 -24.90 4.76 -8.97
N SER A 75 -25.57 5.44 -9.90
CA SER A 75 -25.11 6.74 -10.40
C SER A 75 -25.07 7.80 -9.30
N GLU A 76 -26.04 7.78 -8.39
CA GLU A 76 -26.09 8.70 -7.24
C GLU A 76 -24.89 8.49 -6.30
N ASP A 77 -24.47 7.25 -6.07
CA ASP A 77 -23.26 6.96 -5.28
C ASP A 77 -21.99 7.51 -5.96
N LEU A 78 -21.89 7.35 -7.30
CA LEU A 78 -20.76 7.91 -8.06
C LEU A 78 -20.78 9.46 -7.99
N ASP A 79 -21.93 10.09 -8.15
CA ASP A 79 -22.09 11.55 -8.05
C ASP A 79 -21.66 12.07 -6.67
N ARG A 80 -21.96 11.34 -5.59
CA ARG A 80 -21.53 11.68 -4.23
C ARG A 80 -19.99 11.58 -4.08
N LEU A 81 -19.40 10.53 -4.64
CA LEU A 81 -17.92 10.38 -4.66
C LEU A 81 -17.27 11.51 -5.46
N GLU A 82 -17.78 11.82 -6.65
CA GLU A 82 -17.26 12.91 -7.49
C GLU A 82 -17.38 14.28 -6.79
N SER A 83 -18.50 14.55 -6.14
CA SER A 83 -18.75 15.79 -5.39
C SER A 83 -17.72 15.96 -4.27
N PHE A 84 -17.38 14.89 -3.53
CA PHE A 84 -16.34 14.93 -2.50
C PHE A 84 -15.01 15.45 -3.04
N PHE A 85 -14.52 14.94 -4.17
CA PHE A 85 -13.27 15.40 -4.77
C PHE A 85 -13.41 16.79 -5.39
N LYS A 86 -14.51 17.09 -6.04
CA LYS A 86 -14.79 18.39 -6.65
C LYS A 86 -14.77 19.52 -5.61
N ASP A 87 -15.37 19.31 -4.44
CA ASP A 87 -15.39 20.29 -3.34
C ASP A 87 -13.98 20.55 -2.77
N LEU A 88 -13.04 19.63 -3.03
CA LEU A 88 -11.64 19.74 -2.65
C LEU A 88 -10.75 20.25 -3.79
N GLY A 89 -11.30 20.46 -4.99
CA GLY A 89 -10.57 20.86 -6.18
C GLY A 89 -9.63 19.79 -6.73
N ALA A 90 -9.94 18.50 -6.42
CA ALA A 90 -9.08 17.38 -6.78
C ALA A 90 -9.63 16.58 -7.97
N PRO A 91 -8.77 15.95 -8.78
CA PRO A 91 -9.19 14.97 -9.76
C PRO A 91 -9.77 13.72 -9.10
N VAL A 92 -10.64 13.02 -9.82
CA VAL A 92 -11.24 11.76 -9.32
C VAL A 92 -10.52 10.57 -9.93
N PHE A 93 -9.97 9.74 -9.07
CA PHE A 93 -9.36 8.46 -9.44
C PHE A 93 -10.03 7.31 -8.71
N HIS A 94 -10.21 6.18 -9.41
CA HIS A 94 -10.79 4.97 -8.83
C HIS A 94 -9.84 3.79 -9.01
N GLU A 95 -9.41 3.18 -7.92
CA GLU A 95 -8.73 1.88 -7.93
C GLU A 95 -9.80 0.77 -7.92
N VAL A 96 -9.84 -0.04 -8.98
CA VAL A 96 -10.91 -1.01 -9.20
C VAL A 96 -10.33 -2.42 -9.36
N SER A 97 -10.75 -3.32 -8.48
CA SER A 97 -10.44 -4.75 -8.59
C SER A 97 -11.17 -5.35 -9.79
N PRO A 98 -10.57 -6.28 -10.55
CA PRO A 98 -11.26 -7.01 -11.62
C PRO A 98 -12.37 -7.94 -11.09
N LEU A 99 -12.45 -8.16 -9.78
CA LEU A 99 -13.49 -8.95 -9.11
C LEU A 99 -14.65 -8.06 -8.61
N ALA A 100 -14.63 -6.75 -8.88
CA ALA A 100 -15.75 -5.86 -8.63
C ALA A 100 -16.97 -6.26 -9.48
N ASP A 101 -18.17 -5.90 -9.01
CA ASP A 101 -19.41 -6.13 -9.76
C ASP A 101 -19.29 -5.51 -11.17
N PRO A 102 -19.61 -6.24 -12.24
CA PRO A 102 -19.48 -5.76 -13.62
C PRO A 102 -20.23 -4.46 -13.91
N SER A 103 -21.31 -4.15 -13.15
CA SER A 103 -22.06 -2.91 -13.27
C SER A 103 -21.22 -1.68 -12.92
N ALA A 104 -20.22 -1.82 -12.05
CA ALA A 104 -19.29 -0.74 -11.68
C ALA A 104 -18.46 -0.28 -12.89
N LEU A 105 -17.93 -1.21 -13.68
CA LEU A 105 -17.17 -0.90 -14.90
C LEU A 105 -18.06 -0.24 -15.95
N ALA A 106 -19.30 -0.73 -16.10
CA ALA A 106 -20.29 -0.16 -17.03
C ALA A 106 -20.66 1.27 -16.60
N LEU A 107 -20.79 1.52 -15.29
CA LEU A 107 -21.06 2.84 -14.73
C LEU A 107 -19.93 3.82 -15.01
N LEU A 108 -18.68 3.44 -14.71
CA LEU A 108 -17.50 4.27 -14.99
C LEU A 108 -17.38 4.63 -16.47
N ASN A 109 -17.58 3.65 -17.37
CA ASN A 109 -17.55 3.90 -18.82
C ASN A 109 -18.63 4.93 -19.24
N ARG A 110 -19.87 4.81 -18.75
CA ARG A 110 -20.95 5.76 -19.03
C ARG A 110 -20.65 7.16 -18.49
N ALA A 111 -19.98 7.25 -17.32
CA ALA A 111 -19.58 8.51 -16.71
C ALA A 111 -18.30 9.11 -17.35
N GLY A 112 -17.77 8.51 -18.43
CA GLY A 112 -16.64 9.06 -19.17
C GLY A 112 -15.28 8.76 -18.55
N TYR A 113 -15.17 7.74 -17.70
CA TYR A 113 -13.88 7.28 -17.19
C TYR A 113 -13.17 6.35 -18.17
N GLU A 114 -11.85 6.32 -18.08
CA GLU A 114 -10.97 5.42 -18.85
C GLU A 114 -9.92 4.78 -17.94
N PRO A 115 -9.52 3.53 -18.18
CA PRO A 115 -8.39 2.92 -17.50
C PRO A 115 -7.08 3.57 -17.94
N PHE A 116 -6.14 3.82 -16.99
CA PHE A 116 -4.86 4.43 -17.34
C PHE A 116 -3.64 3.85 -16.63
N GLU A 117 -3.83 3.14 -15.52
CA GLU A 117 -2.74 2.53 -14.76
C GLU A 117 -3.13 1.14 -14.27
N PHE A 118 -2.15 0.26 -14.16
CA PHE A 118 -2.33 -1.11 -13.69
C PHE A 118 -1.42 -1.39 -12.50
N THR A 119 -1.96 -2.09 -11.49
CA THR A 119 -1.24 -2.46 -10.28
C THR A 119 -1.37 -3.95 -10.03
N SER A 120 -0.25 -4.68 -9.96
CA SER A 120 -0.24 -6.05 -9.48
C SER A 120 -0.49 -6.08 -7.97
N VAL A 121 -1.64 -6.57 -7.55
CA VAL A 121 -1.95 -6.87 -6.14
C VAL A 121 -1.41 -8.26 -5.86
N MET A 122 -0.43 -8.35 -4.96
CA MET A 122 0.30 -9.57 -4.67
C MET A 122 0.03 -10.03 -3.24
N TYR A 123 0.00 -11.32 -3.02
CA TYR A 123 -0.29 -11.90 -1.71
C TYR A 123 0.55 -13.15 -1.44
N GLN A 124 0.66 -13.48 -0.16
CA GLN A 124 1.31 -14.70 0.33
C GLN A 124 0.61 -15.14 1.61
N ARG A 125 0.50 -16.47 1.82
CA ARG A 125 0.10 -17.01 3.15
C ARG A 125 1.16 -16.66 4.19
N VAL A 126 0.69 -16.36 5.39
CA VAL A 126 1.54 -16.17 6.56
C VAL A 126 1.33 -17.36 7.49
N THR A 127 2.24 -18.33 7.42
CA THR A 127 2.26 -19.55 8.24
C THR A 127 3.69 -19.87 8.63
N ALA A 128 3.88 -20.62 9.71
CA ALA A 128 5.20 -20.92 10.26
C ALA A 128 6.15 -21.65 9.27
N ASP A 129 5.57 -22.44 8.34
CA ASP A 129 6.32 -23.15 7.30
C ASP A 129 6.75 -22.26 6.12
N VAL A 130 6.06 -21.13 5.94
CA VAL A 130 6.34 -20.17 4.84
C VAL A 130 7.27 -19.05 5.29
N VAL A 131 7.12 -18.62 6.54
CA VAL A 131 7.91 -17.50 7.08
C VAL A 131 9.37 -17.93 7.25
N PRO A 132 10.34 -17.21 6.67
CA PRO A 132 11.74 -17.56 6.82
C PRO A 132 12.18 -17.58 8.29
N ALA A 133 12.98 -18.57 8.66
CA ALA A 133 13.63 -18.60 9.97
C ALA A 133 14.37 -17.28 10.23
N GLY A 134 14.49 -16.87 11.49
CA GLY A 134 15.19 -15.66 11.86
C GLY A 134 16.60 -15.62 11.28
N ALA A 135 17.02 -14.46 10.77
CA ALA A 135 18.39 -14.28 10.34
C ALA A 135 19.33 -14.53 11.55
N LYS A 136 20.44 -15.26 11.31
CA LYS A 136 21.49 -15.37 12.32
C LYS A 136 22.03 -13.98 12.63
N PRO A 137 22.45 -13.73 13.87
CA PRO A 137 23.15 -12.48 14.21
C PRO A 137 24.30 -12.25 13.22
N GLY A 138 24.34 -11.08 12.62
CA GLY A 138 25.33 -10.72 11.61
C GLY A 138 25.41 -9.21 11.47
N ARG A 139 26.21 -8.73 10.52
CA ARG A 139 26.35 -7.30 10.25
C ARG A 139 25.05 -6.61 9.85
N LEU A 140 24.14 -7.35 9.20
CA LEU A 140 22.81 -6.86 8.80
C LEU A 140 21.78 -7.31 9.83
N ALA A 141 21.12 -6.36 10.48
CA ALA A 141 20.04 -6.58 11.42
C ALA A 141 18.77 -5.85 10.97
N VAL A 142 17.60 -6.41 11.30
CA VAL A 142 16.30 -5.75 11.06
C VAL A 142 15.52 -5.73 12.35
N ARG A 143 14.96 -4.58 12.67
CA ARG A 143 14.17 -4.35 13.88
C ARG A 143 13.02 -3.37 13.63
N LEU A 144 12.05 -3.36 14.53
CA LEU A 144 11.09 -2.27 14.64
C LEU A 144 11.82 -0.98 15.03
N ALA A 145 11.46 0.11 14.38
CA ALA A 145 11.85 1.44 14.82
C ALA A 145 11.07 1.81 16.10
N ARG A 146 11.73 2.43 17.05
CA ARG A 146 11.09 3.01 18.23
C ARG A 146 10.34 4.29 17.84
N ARG A 147 9.39 4.74 18.63
CA ARG A 147 8.61 5.97 18.36
C ARG A 147 9.49 7.23 18.30
N ASP A 148 10.56 7.28 19.07
CA ASP A 148 11.54 8.37 19.04
C ASP A 148 12.46 8.33 17.78
N GLU A 149 12.40 7.27 16.99
CA GLU A 149 13.15 7.09 15.74
C GLU A 149 12.32 7.36 14.47
N ASN A 150 11.09 7.89 14.60
CA ASN A 150 10.24 8.18 13.43
C ASN A 150 10.94 9.06 12.39
N GLU A 151 11.73 10.05 12.82
CA GLU A 151 12.48 10.90 11.89
C GLU A 151 13.64 10.13 11.23
N VAL A 152 14.36 9.28 11.97
CA VAL A 152 15.42 8.42 11.40
C VAL A 152 14.84 7.48 10.36
N TRP A 153 13.67 6.88 10.65
CA TRP A 153 12.96 6.03 9.70
C TRP A 153 12.54 6.81 8.45
N ALA A 154 11.93 7.98 8.61
CA ALA A 154 11.46 8.81 7.50
C ALA A 154 12.61 9.25 6.59
N GLN A 155 13.74 9.71 7.17
CA GLN A 155 14.93 10.09 6.41
C GLN A 155 15.55 8.88 5.69
N THR A 156 15.64 7.72 6.34
CA THR A 156 16.17 6.50 5.71
C THR A 156 15.27 6.07 4.54
N SER A 157 13.95 6.14 4.71
CA SER A 157 12.98 5.86 3.66
C SER A 157 13.15 6.81 2.48
N ALA A 158 13.18 8.13 2.71
CA ALA A 158 13.32 9.13 1.67
C ALA A 158 14.66 9.05 0.91
N ARG A 159 15.77 8.80 1.60
CA ARG A 159 17.09 8.62 0.97
C ARG A 159 17.13 7.47 -0.03
N GLY A 160 16.28 6.47 0.12
CA GLY A 160 16.14 5.40 -0.88
C GLY A 160 15.65 5.87 -2.25
N TRP A 161 15.11 7.10 -2.35
CA TRP A 161 14.59 7.75 -3.56
C TRP A 161 15.45 8.95 -4.01
N SER A 162 16.62 9.15 -3.39
CA SER A 162 17.47 10.33 -3.60
C SER A 162 18.06 10.48 -5.01
N GLU A 163 17.96 9.45 -5.86
CA GLU A 163 18.37 9.53 -7.28
C GLU A 163 17.45 10.43 -8.12
N THR A 164 16.29 10.79 -7.60
CA THR A 164 15.34 11.74 -8.21
C THR A 164 15.08 12.85 -7.20
N PRO A 165 15.77 14.00 -7.29
CA PRO A 165 15.73 15.04 -6.25
C PRO A 165 14.32 15.55 -5.92
N GLU A 166 13.46 15.76 -6.93
CA GLU A 166 12.09 16.24 -6.72
C GLU A 166 11.25 15.20 -5.94
N LEU A 167 11.56 13.94 -6.13
CA LEU A 167 10.90 12.83 -5.41
C LEU A 167 11.41 12.74 -3.97
N GLY A 168 12.63 13.14 -3.69
CA GLY A 168 13.26 13.07 -2.37
C GLY A 168 12.53 13.89 -1.31
N GLU A 169 12.19 15.15 -1.61
CA GLU A 169 11.45 16.03 -0.71
C GLU A 169 10.01 15.52 -0.48
N PHE A 170 9.33 15.14 -1.56
CA PHE A 170 8.01 14.54 -1.48
C PHE A 170 8.02 13.28 -0.60
N MET A 171 8.97 12.38 -0.84
CA MET A 171 9.09 11.13 -0.08
C MET A 171 9.45 11.37 1.38
N LEU A 172 10.19 12.41 1.72
CA LEU A 172 10.47 12.75 3.11
C LEU A 172 9.20 13.22 3.84
N ALA A 173 8.44 14.14 3.22
CA ALA A 173 7.17 14.61 3.77
C ALA A 173 6.17 13.46 3.91
N PHE A 174 6.06 12.60 2.89
CA PHE A 174 5.22 11.42 2.88
C PHE A 174 5.62 10.41 3.97
N SER A 175 6.92 10.13 4.11
CA SER A 175 7.43 9.17 5.11
C SER A 175 7.24 9.67 6.54
N ARG A 176 7.36 10.97 6.80
CA ARG A 176 7.06 11.58 8.10
C ARG A 176 5.61 11.34 8.51
N VAL A 177 4.65 11.54 7.61
CA VAL A 177 3.25 11.24 7.89
C VAL A 177 3.05 9.75 8.10
N SER A 178 3.64 8.93 7.23
CA SER A 178 3.56 7.46 7.30
C SER A 178 4.01 6.89 8.64
N ALA A 179 5.08 7.46 9.23
CA ALA A 179 5.60 7.04 10.53
C ALA A 179 4.63 7.31 11.70
N HIS A 180 3.60 8.14 11.50
CA HIS A 180 2.60 8.50 12.52
C HIS A 180 1.23 7.85 12.29
N LYS A 181 1.13 6.88 11.36
CA LYS A 181 -0.11 6.10 11.19
C LYS A 181 -0.42 5.29 12.44
N ALA A 182 -1.70 5.25 12.84
CA ALA A 182 -2.13 4.54 14.05
C ALA A 182 -1.86 3.03 13.97
N SER A 183 -2.13 2.42 12.80
CA SER A 183 -1.90 0.98 12.53
C SER A 183 -0.50 0.67 11.97
N GLY A 184 0.38 1.69 11.89
CA GLY A 184 1.68 1.57 11.23
C GLY A 184 2.76 0.95 12.12
N HIS A 185 3.53 0.03 11.52
CA HIS A 185 4.74 -0.54 12.09
C HIS A 185 5.92 -0.23 11.18
N SER A 186 6.88 0.54 11.68
CA SER A 186 8.07 0.99 10.97
C SER A 186 9.24 0.05 11.22
N PHE A 187 9.91 -0.43 10.18
CA PHE A 187 11.07 -1.31 10.27
C PHE A 187 12.31 -0.63 9.71
N LEU A 188 13.44 -0.79 10.40
CA LEU A 188 14.76 -0.39 9.94
C LEU A 188 15.63 -1.63 9.70
N ALA A 189 16.34 -1.65 8.57
CA ALA A 189 17.46 -2.55 8.36
C ALA A 189 18.77 -1.79 8.57
N GLU A 190 19.61 -2.31 9.44
CA GLU A 190 20.88 -1.70 9.85
C GLU A 190 22.06 -2.59 9.43
N LEU A 191 23.06 -1.98 8.82
CA LEU A 191 24.36 -2.61 8.55
C LEU A 191 25.37 -2.01 9.50
N ASP A 192 25.97 -2.86 10.34
CA ASP A 192 26.92 -2.43 11.40
C ASP A 192 26.34 -1.29 12.27
N GLY A 193 25.04 -1.36 12.58
CA GLY A 193 24.33 -0.37 13.40
C GLY A 193 23.90 0.91 12.66
N GLN A 194 24.17 1.02 11.36
CA GLN A 194 23.76 2.17 10.55
C GLN A 194 22.49 1.85 9.74
N PRO A 195 21.42 2.64 9.81
CA PRO A 195 20.22 2.44 9.01
C PRO A 195 20.50 2.58 7.50
N ILE A 196 20.28 1.50 6.76
CA ILE A 196 20.50 1.45 5.30
C ILE A 196 19.21 1.18 4.52
N ALA A 197 18.15 0.73 5.16
CA ALA A 197 16.87 0.55 4.51
C ALA A 197 15.71 0.72 5.51
N ALA A 198 14.58 1.13 4.99
CA ALA A 198 13.33 1.29 5.73
C ALA A 198 12.20 0.51 5.06
N GLY A 199 11.17 0.16 5.82
CA GLY A 199 9.96 -0.46 5.31
C GLY A 199 8.81 -0.31 6.29
N GLY A 200 7.59 -0.19 5.78
CA GLY A 200 6.38 -0.10 6.58
C GLY A 200 5.54 -1.38 6.51
N LEU A 201 4.71 -1.57 7.52
CA LEU A 201 3.70 -2.61 7.60
C LEU A 201 2.48 -2.04 8.32
N THR A 202 1.27 -2.34 7.81
CA THR A 202 0.01 -2.10 8.50
C THR A 202 -0.78 -3.40 8.58
N ILE A 203 -1.60 -3.56 9.61
CA ILE A 203 -2.41 -4.76 9.82
C ILE A 203 -3.89 -4.37 9.86
N HIS A 204 -4.70 -5.06 9.06
CA HIS A 204 -6.16 -4.93 9.10
C HIS A 204 -6.81 -6.29 8.86
N GLU A 205 -7.68 -6.72 9.75
CA GLU A 205 -8.45 -7.99 9.67
C GLU A 205 -7.60 -9.22 9.28
N GLY A 206 -6.43 -9.38 9.92
CA GLY A 206 -5.51 -10.49 9.65
C GLY A 206 -4.71 -10.38 8.35
N VAL A 207 -4.83 -9.28 7.61
CA VAL A 207 -4.01 -8.97 6.44
C VAL A 207 -2.90 -8.01 6.84
N ALA A 208 -1.66 -8.39 6.55
CA ALA A 208 -0.48 -7.55 6.70
C ALA A 208 -0.10 -6.89 5.37
N LEU A 209 -0.35 -5.61 5.22
CA LEU A 209 0.06 -4.83 4.04
C LEU A 209 1.49 -4.33 4.20
N PHE A 210 2.37 -4.70 3.27
CA PHE A 210 3.76 -4.25 3.21
C PHE A 210 3.90 -3.09 2.22
N ALA A 211 4.29 -1.92 2.71
CA ALA A 211 4.44 -0.73 1.90
C ALA A 211 5.74 0.03 2.22
N GLY A 212 6.09 1.00 1.38
CA GLY A 212 7.13 1.99 1.62
C GLY A 212 8.53 1.42 1.83
N ALA A 213 8.89 0.29 1.20
CA ALA A 213 10.22 -0.27 1.35
C ALA A 213 11.22 0.39 0.38
N SER A 214 12.29 0.93 0.93
CA SER A 214 13.37 1.54 0.18
C SER A 214 14.75 1.20 0.79
N THR A 215 15.81 1.35 -0.01
CA THR A 215 17.20 1.15 0.44
C THR A 215 18.05 2.31 -0.05
N VAL A 216 18.79 2.91 0.86
CA VAL A 216 19.73 3.99 0.50
C VAL A 216 20.74 3.50 -0.56
N PRO A 217 21.19 4.35 -1.50
CA PRO A 217 22.04 3.93 -2.61
C PRO A 217 23.28 3.14 -2.16
N GLU A 218 23.96 3.59 -1.13
CA GLU A 218 25.18 2.97 -0.57
C GLU A 218 24.90 1.64 0.15
N GLY A 219 23.65 1.41 0.59
CA GLY A 219 23.20 0.17 1.25
C GLY A 219 22.67 -0.91 0.31
N ARG A 220 22.61 -0.63 -0.99
CA ARG A 220 22.09 -1.59 -1.98
C ARG A 220 22.97 -2.83 -2.11
N ARG A 221 22.39 -3.93 -2.59
CA ARG A 221 23.04 -5.23 -2.79
C ARG A 221 23.59 -5.88 -1.50
N GLN A 222 23.20 -5.37 -0.33
CA GLN A 222 23.54 -5.95 0.99
C GLN A 222 22.46 -6.90 1.53
N GLY A 223 21.43 -7.21 0.74
CA GLY A 223 20.34 -8.11 1.18
C GLY A 223 19.26 -7.43 2.04
N ALA A 224 19.33 -6.12 2.26
CA ALA A 224 18.43 -5.39 3.17
C ALA A 224 16.94 -5.57 2.84
N GLN A 225 16.54 -5.54 1.55
CA GLN A 225 15.15 -5.74 1.15
C GLN A 225 14.62 -7.14 1.51
N ASN A 226 15.43 -8.18 1.30
CA ASN A 226 15.05 -9.55 1.67
C ASN A 226 14.95 -9.70 3.19
N ALA A 227 15.87 -9.10 3.93
CA ALA A 227 15.86 -9.12 5.39
C ALA A 227 14.63 -8.36 5.95
N LEU A 228 14.30 -7.18 5.40
CA LEU A 228 13.09 -6.43 5.74
C LEU A 228 11.82 -7.24 5.46
N LEU A 229 11.74 -7.89 4.30
CA LEU A 229 10.59 -8.71 3.94
C LEU A 229 10.42 -9.88 4.91
N ALA A 230 11.50 -10.61 5.20
CA ALA A 230 11.49 -11.72 6.14
C ALA A 230 11.10 -11.28 7.57
N ALA A 231 11.61 -10.14 8.04
CA ALA A 231 11.27 -9.60 9.36
C ALA A 231 9.80 -9.20 9.45
N ARG A 232 9.26 -8.55 8.41
CA ARG A 232 7.84 -8.17 8.36
C ARG A 232 6.91 -9.38 8.28
N LEU A 233 7.30 -10.45 7.55
CA LEU A 233 6.54 -11.70 7.52
C LEU A 233 6.51 -12.37 8.90
N ARG A 234 7.64 -12.41 9.64
CA ARG A 234 7.66 -12.94 11.01
C ARG A 234 6.77 -12.13 11.94
N PHE A 235 6.89 -10.82 11.88
CA PHE A 235 6.04 -9.94 12.69
C PHE A 235 4.56 -10.15 12.36
N ALA A 236 4.19 -10.25 11.09
CA ALA A 236 2.81 -10.55 10.68
C ALA A 236 2.32 -11.88 11.27
N LEU A 237 3.15 -12.93 11.26
CA LEU A 237 2.82 -14.21 11.89
C LEU A 237 2.62 -14.06 13.41
N GLU A 238 3.51 -13.34 14.09
CA GLU A 238 3.43 -13.08 15.54
C GLU A 238 2.18 -12.27 15.91
N GLN A 239 1.69 -11.43 15.00
CA GLN A 239 0.45 -10.66 15.15
C GLN A 239 -0.81 -11.43 14.72
N GLY A 240 -0.70 -12.72 14.36
CA GLY A 240 -1.82 -13.56 13.99
C GLY A 240 -2.38 -13.30 12.59
N CYS A 241 -1.63 -12.63 11.71
CA CYS A 241 -2.04 -12.48 10.31
C CYS A 241 -1.98 -13.83 9.58
N ASP A 242 -2.93 -14.06 8.68
CA ASP A 242 -2.98 -15.23 7.81
C ASP A 242 -2.55 -14.94 6.37
N VAL A 243 -2.56 -13.64 5.99
CA VAL A 243 -2.18 -13.16 4.66
C VAL A 243 -1.26 -11.95 4.77
N ALA A 244 -0.20 -11.95 3.98
CA ALA A 244 0.60 -10.76 3.68
C ALA A 244 0.30 -10.30 2.25
N MET A 245 0.23 -8.99 2.04
CA MET A 245 0.05 -8.39 0.72
C MET A 245 1.01 -7.24 0.46
N MET A 246 1.21 -6.95 -0.79
CA MET A 246 1.89 -5.76 -1.29
C MET A 246 1.42 -5.44 -2.71
N CYS A 247 1.61 -4.19 -3.13
CA CYS A 247 1.30 -3.75 -4.48
C CYS A 247 2.57 -3.35 -5.22
N ALA A 248 2.60 -3.61 -6.51
CA ALA A 248 3.72 -3.26 -7.37
C ALA A 248 3.25 -2.97 -8.81
N LEU A 249 3.98 -2.12 -9.52
CA LEU A 249 3.78 -1.96 -10.96
C LEU A 249 4.08 -3.28 -11.68
N PRO A 250 3.25 -3.70 -12.64
CA PRO A 250 3.49 -4.90 -13.44
C PRO A 250 4.88 -4.86 -14.10
N GLY A 251 5.62 -5.98 -14.02
CA GLY A 251 6.96 -6.11 -14.60
C GLY A 251 8.08 -5.40 -13.85
N SER A 252 7.80 -4.73 -12.73
CA SER A 252 8.79 -3.98 -11.96
C SER A 252 9.78 -4.87 -11.20
N ALA A 253 10.90 -4.27 -10.76
CA ALA A 253 11.84 -4.92 -9.87
C ALA A 253 11.21 -5.29 -8.53
N SER A 254 10.26 -4.48 -8.04
CA SER A 254 9.50 -4.74 -6.81
C SER A 254 8.66 -6.02 -6.93
N GLN A 255 7.89 -6.17 -8.01
CA GLN A 255 7.13 -7.40 -8.29
C GLN A 255 8.06 -8.62 -8.33
N ARG A 256 9.14 -8.55 -9.12
CA ARG A 256 10.10 -9.65 -9.25
C ARG A 256 10.71 -10.06 -7.91
N ASN A 257 11.03 -9.10 -7.05
CA ASN A 257 11.57 -9.37 -5.73
C ASN A 257 10.53 -10.05 -4.83
N ALA A 258 9.27 -9.61 -4.88
CA ALA A 258 8.18 -10.23 -4.14
C ALA A 258 7.94 -11.69 -4.59
N GLU A 259 7.90 -11.95 -5.90
CA GLU A 259 7.72 -13.30 -6.46
C GLU A 259 8.84 -14.26 -6.02
N ARG A 260 10.10 -13.79 -6.01
CA ARG A 260 11.23 -14.58 -5.50
C ARG A 260 11.11 -14.95 -4.03
N GLN A 261 10.37 -14.16 -3.26
CA GLN A 261 10.11 -14.40 -1.84
C GLN A 261 8.79 -15.16 -1.60
N GLY A 262 8.15 -15.63 -2.68
CA GLY A 262 6.96 -16.46 -2.60
C GLY A 262 5.63 -15.71 -2.68
N PHE A 263 5.63 -14.41 -2.94
CA PHE A 263 4.38 -13.72 -3.28
C PHE A 263 3.89 -14.14 -4.66
N ARG A 264 2.58 -14.14 -4.83
CA ARG A 264 1.89 -14.37 -6.12
C ARG A 264 0.97 -13.21 -6.42
N ILE A 265 0.72 -12.97 -7.68
CA ILE A 265 -0.30 -12.02 -8.13
C ILE A 265 -1.66 -12.64 -7.80
N ALA A 266 -2.48 -11.94 -7.02
CA ALA A 266 -3.88 -12.25 -6.82
C ALA A 266 -4.68 -11.83 -8.04
N TYR A 267 -4.49 -10.59 -8.45
CA TYR A 267 -5.09 -9.97 -9.64
C TYR A 267 -4.33 -8.70 -10.01
N THR A 268 -4.63 -8.16 -11.19
CA THR A 268 -4.18 -6.83 -11.59
C THR A 268 -5.33 -5.85 -11.42
N ARG A 269 -5.17 -4.90 -10.52
CA ARG A 269 -6.09 -3.81 -10.26
C ARG A 269 -5.92 -2.74 -11.32
N ILE A 270 -7.00 -2.05 -11.66
CA ILE A 270 -7.04 -1.03 -12.70
C ILE A 270 -7.38 0.30 -12.06
N LYS A 271 -6.57 1.33 -12.33
CA LYS A 271 -6.86 2.70 -11.94
C LYS A 271 -7.56 3.42 -13.08
N TRP A 272 -8.67 4.06 -12.75
CA TRP A 272 -9.52 4.78 -13.68
C TRP A 272 -9.43 6.28 -13.40
N ARG A 273 -9.45 7.06 -14.47
CA ARG A 273 -9.55 8.53 -14.43
C ARG A 273 -10.65 9.03 -15.33
N ARG A 274 -11.18 10.21 -15.06
CA ARG A 274 -12.10 10.87 -15.99
C ARG A 274 -11.34 11.33 -17.23
N ARG A 275 -11.91 11.12 -18.40
CA ARG A 275 -11.29 11.58 -19.66
C ARG A 275 -11.16 13.09 -19.68
N PRO A 276 -10.04 13.67 -20.14
CA PRO A 276 -9.94 15.10 -20.36
C PRO A 276 -11.04 15.58 -21.32
N GLY A 277 -11.81 16.62 -20.92
CA GLY A 277 -12.85 17.21 -21.76
C GLY A 277 -14.21 16.50 -21.75
N SER A 278 -14.44 15.44 -20.97
CA SER A 278 -15.79 14.96 -20.68
C SER A 278 -16.43 15.87 -19.61
N VAL A 279 -17.52 16.55 -20.02
CA VAL A 279 -18.33 17.42 -19.17
C VAL A 279 -19.33 16.58 -18.40
#